data_09d1fd45045f68d419d850df5fdfcbc8
#
_entry.id   09d1fd45045f68d419d850df5fdfcbc8
#
_cell.length_a   1.000
_cell.length_b   1.000
_cell.length_c   1.000
_cell.angle_alpha   90.00
_cell.angle_beta   90.00
_cell.angle_gamma   90.00
#
_symmetry.space_group_name_H-M   'P 1'
#
loop_
_entity.id
_entity.type
_entity.pdbx_description
1 polymer ?
#
loop_
_entity_poly.entity_id
_entity_poly.type
_entity_poly.pdbx_seq_one_letter_code
_entity_poly.pdbx_strand_id
1 'polypeptide(L)'
;MTTLSLAAETAPEQVRDRPAAARTRVQFDLPPRSIERLNTLKRKTEAASYAEVVKNALRLYEALIEETEAGKQFLVRDANGSVAPLRLFL
;
A
#
# COMPACT_ATOMS: atom_id res chain seq x y z
N MET A 1 4.28 -12.53 15.49
CA MET A 1 4.01 -11.33 14.69
C MET A 1 5.18 -10.38 14.74
N THR A 2 5.38 -9.65 13.68
CA THR A 2 6.46 -8.69 13.60
C THR A 2 5.90 -7.29 13.67
N THR A 3 6.51 -6.45 14.50
CA THR A 3 6.12 -5.05 14.60
C THR A 3 6.87 -4.25 13.56
N LEU A 4 6.14 -3.46 12.81
CA LEU A 4 6.70 -2.62 11.77
C LEU A 4 6.41 -1.16 12.06
N SER A 5 7.45 -0.34 12.07
CA SER A 5 7.32 1.08 12.27
C SER A 5 7.57 1.79 10.95
N LEU A 6 6.51 2.29 10.34
CA LEU A 6 6.61 2.88 9.03
C LEU A 6 7.26 4.25 9.03
N ALA A 7 7.04 5.01 10.10
CA ALA A 7 7.59 6.36 10.16
C ALA A 7 9.11 6.37 10.19
N ALA A 8 9.72 5.30 10.67
CA ALA A 8 11.18 5.23 10.76
C ALA A 8 11.84 5.19 9.39
N GLU A 9 11.10 4.79 8.37
CA GLU A 9 11.64 4.67 7.03
C GLU A 9 11.45 5.93 6.19
N THR A 10 10.63 6.84 6.65
CA THR A 10 10.42 8.08 5.90
C THR A 10 11.46 9.08 6.35
N ALA A 11 12.27 9.52 5.43
CA ALA A 11 13.29 10.49 5.75
C ALA A 11 12.63 11.78 6.21
N PRO A 12 13.00 12.30 7.36
CA PRO A 12 12.30 13.44 7.93
C PRO A 12 12.86 14.78 7.54
N GLU A 13 13.89 14.82 6.75
CA GLU A 13 14.55 16.08 6.45
C GLU A 13 13.61 17.10 5.81
N GLN A 14 12.62 16.64 5.09
CA GLN A 14 11.71 17.56 4.44
C GLN A 14 10.69 18.16 5.39
N VAL A 15 10.68 17.70 6.60
CA VAL A 15 9.67 18.13 7.56
C VAL A 15 9.91 19.54 8.05
N ARG A 16 11.12 20.04 7.90
CA ARG A 16 11.42 21.36 8.46
C ARG A 16 10.55 22.48 7.92
N ASP A 17 9.96 22.29 6.74
CA ASP A 17 9.08 23.28 6.17
C ASP A 17 7.62 23.05 6.53
N ARG A 18 7.35 22.05 7.34
CA ARG A 18 6.01 21.65 7.66
C ARG A 18 5.86 21.39 9.12
N PRO A 19 4.65 21.57 9.64
CA PRO A 19 4.41 21.21 11.04
C PRO A 19 4.71 19.74 11.25
N ALA A 20 5.18 19.40 12.41
CA ALA A 20 5.45 18.00 12.74
C ALA A 20 4.20 17.15 12.58
N ALA A 21 3.03 17.76 12.69
CA ALA A 21 1.76 17.08 12.53
C ALA A 21 1.58 16.51 11.12
N ALA A 22 2.37 16.96 10.16
CA ALA A 22 2.28 16.44 8.80
C ALA A 22 2.69 14.97 8.74
N ARG A 23 3.32 14.46 9.79
CA ARG A 23 3.75 13.06 9.85
C ARG A 23 3.34 12.47 11.16
N THR A 24 2.77 11.28 11.08
CA THR A 24 2.38 10.52 12.24
C THR A 24 3.03 9.15 12.15
N ARG A 25 3.63 8.73 13.25
CA ARG A 25 4.20 7.39 13.31
C ARG A 25 3.09 6.39 13.48
N VAL A 26 3.12 5.36 12.66
CA VAL A 26 2.16 4.26 12.74
C VAL A 26 2.94 2.96 12.92
N GLN A 27 2.49 2.15 13.85
CA GLN A 27 3.08 0.84 14.10
C GLN A 27 1.97 -0.19 14.14
N PHE A 28 2.23 -1.36 13.57
CA PHE A 28 1.31 -2.47 13.66
C PHE A 28 2.08 -3.78 13.58
N ASP A 29 1.48 -4.80 14.16
CA ASP A 29 2.06 -6.13 14.14
C ASP A 29 1.51 -6.90 12.95
N LEU A 30 2.41 -7.50 12.20
CA LEU A 30 2.04 -8.27 11.03
C LEU A 30 2.45 -9.73 11.22
N PRO A 31 1.59 -10.66 10.82
CA PRO A 31 1.97 -12.07 10.81
C PRO A 31 3.06 -12.30 9.76
N PRO A 32 3.83 -13.38 9.90
CA PRO A 32 4.93 -13.63 8.97
C PRO A 32 4.55 -13.61 7.51
N ARG A 33 3.38 -14.11 7.17
CA ARG A 33 2.95 -14.13 5.78
C ARG A 33 2.76 -12.71 5.22
N SER A 34 2.26 -11.81 6.04
CA SER A 34 2.10 -10.42 5.62
C SER A 34 3.46 -9.74 5.44
N ILE A 35 4.41 -10.08 6.29
CA ILE A 35 5.77 -9.56 6.15
C ILE A 35 6.38 -10.07 4.83
N GLU A 36 6.15 -11.32 4.49
CA GLU A 36 6.64 -11.87 3.22
C GLU A 36 6.03 -11.12 2.03
N ARG A 37 4.73 -10.85 2.10
CA ARG A 37 4.06 -10.09 1.05
C ARG A 37 4.67 -8.70 0.90
N LEU A 38 4.91 -8.05 2.02
CA LEU A 38 5.49 -6.72 2.02
C LEU A 38 6.87 -6.73 1.39
N ASN A 39 7.70 -7.70 1.76
CA ASN A 39 9.03 -7.82 1.17
C ASN A 39 8.98 -8.14 -0.31
N THR A 40 8.05 -9.00 -0.72
CA THR A 40 7.87 -9.33 -2.12
C THR A 40 7.46 -8.11 -2.93
N LEU A 41 6.53 -7.33 -2.42
CA LEU A 41 6.08 -6.13 -3.10
C LEU A 41 7.21 -5.10 -3.19
N LYS A 42 7.96 -4.95 -2.11
CA LYS A 42 9.08 -4.03 -2.13
C LYS A 42 10.08 -4.38 -3.22
N ARG A 43 10.39 -5.66 -3.35
CA ARG A 43 11.32 -6.14 -4.37
C ARG A 43 10.74 -5.95 -5.78
N LYS A 44 9.51 -6.37 -5.98
CA LYS A 44 8.90 -6.33 -7.32
C LYS A 44 8.63 -4.92 -7.82
N THR A 45 8.35 -4.01 -6.92
CA THR A 45 8.11 -2.62 -7.31
C THR A 45 9.37 -1.77 -7.22
N GLU A 46 10.46 -2.36 -6.76
CA GLU A 46 11.72 -1.64 -6.58
C GLU A 46 11.56 -0.43 -5.67
N ALA A 47 10.69 -0.56 -4.68
CA ALA A 47 10.47 0.51 -3.72
C ALA A 47 11.68 0.69 -2.83
N ALA A 48 11.97 1.92 -2.47
CA ALA A 48 13.14 2.24 -1.65
C ALA A 48 12.94 1.86 -0.19
N SER A 49 11.70 1.79 0.27
CA SER A 49 11.43 1.51 1.68
C SER A 49 10.08 0.83 1.83
N TYR A 50 9.85 0.25 3.00
CA TYR A 50 8.54 -0.30 3.33
C TYR A 50 7.48 0.78 3.33
N ALA A 51 7.83 1.97 3.81
CA ALA A 51 6.88 3.07 3.84
C ALA A 51 6.42 3.42 2.43
N GLU A 52 7.31 3.36 1.46
CA GLU A 52 6.94 3.63 0.08
C GLU A 52 5.96 2.60 -0.45
N VAL A 53 6.20 1.32 -0.16
CA VAL A 53 5.28 0.26 -0.56
C VAL A 53 3.90 0.52 0.04
N VAL A 54 3.86 0.83 1.33
CA VAL A 54 2.59 1.05 2.02
C VAL A 54 1.88 2.29 1.47
N LYS A 55 2.60 3.37 1.24
CA LYS A 55 1.98 4.57 0.68
C LYS A 55 1.37 4.30 -0.68
N ASN A 56 2.06 3.56 -1.52
CA ASN A 56 1.54 3.23 -2.85
C ASN A 56 0.34 2.30 -2.75
N ALA A 57 0.41 1.33 -1.84
CA ALA A 57 -0.72 0.43 -1.61
C ALA A 57 -1.96 1.18 -1.13
N LEU A 58 -1.76 2.14 -0.24
CA LEU A 58 -2.88 2.94 0.27
C LEU A 58 -3.52 3.77 -0.83
N ARG A 59 -2.71 4.37 -1.69
CA ARG A 59 -3.24 5.14 -2.81
C ARG A 59 -4.05 4.26 -3.75
N LEU A 60 -3.52 3.08 -4.05
CA LEU A 60 -4.21 2.16 -4.94
C LEU A 60 -5.51 1.69 -4.31
N TYR A 61 -5.46 1.30 -3.05
CA TYR A 61 -6.63 0.79 -2.36
C TYR A 61 -7.73 1.86 -2.29
N GLU A 62 -7.33 3.07 -1.91
CA GLU A 62 -8.28 4.18 -1.84
C GLU A 62 -8.92 4.45 -3.21
N ALA A 63 -8.12 4.45 -4.27
CA ALA A 63 -8.64 4.67 -5.61
C ALA A 63 -9.65 3.59 -6.00
N LEU A 64 -9.35 2.34 -5.67
CA LEU A 64 -10.27 1.23 -5.98
C LEU A 64 -11.58 1.37 -5.21
N ILE A 65 -11.50 1.76 -3.94
CA ILE A 65 -12.70 1.95 -3.12
C ILE A 65 -13.56 3.07 -3.68
N GLU A 66 -12.94 4.19 -4.04
CA GLU A 66 -13.67 5.33 -4.57
C GLU A 66 -14.39 4.99 -5.87
N GLU A 67 -13.72 4.26 -6.74
CA GLU A 67 -14.34 3.85 -8.00
C GLU A 67 -15.49 2.87 -7.76
N THR A 68 -15.33 1.98 -6.79
CA THR A 68 -16.40 1.04 -6.44
C THR A 68 -17.60 1.78 -5.87
N GLU A 69 -17.37 2.78 -5.04
CA GLU A 69 -18.44 3.59 -4.49
C GLU A 69 -19.20 4.38 -5.56
N ALA A 70 -18.50 4.69 -6.64
CA ALA A 70 -19.12 5.37 -7.78
C ALA A 70 -19.92 4.41 -8.67
N GLY A 71 -20.02 3.14 -8.29
CA GLY A 71 -20.79 2.16 -9.04
C GLY A 71 -20.03 1.47 -10.13
N LYS A 72 -18.73 1.63 -10.18
CA LYS A 72 -17.90 0.99 -11.19
C LYS A 72 -17.45 -0.40 -10.76
N GLN A 73 -17.16 -1.23 -11.74
CA GLN A 73 -16.67 -2.58 -11.51
C GLN A 73 -15.33 -2.76 -12.18
N PHE A 74 -14.41 -3.40 -11.48
CA PHE A 74 -13.09 -3.67 -12.02
C PHE A 74 -13.06 -5.05 -12.67
N LEU A 75 -12.50 -5.13 -13.86
CA LEU A 75 -12.40 -6.36 -14.60
C LEU A 75 -10.95 -6.67 -14.90
N VAL A 76 -10.61 -7.94 -14.88
CA VAL A 76 -9.27 -8.40 -15.22
C VAL A 76 -9.35 -9.21 -16.49
N ARG A 77 -8.51 -8.90 -17.46
CA ARG A 77 -8.45 -9.64 -18.72
C ARG A 77 -7.19 -10.50 -18.72
N ASP A 78 -7.37 -11.78 -18.99
CA ASP A 78 -6.27 -12.70 -19.16
C ASP A 78 -5.57 -12.51 -20.51
N ALA A 79 -4.39 -13.10 -20.63
CA ALA A 79 -3.65 -13.04 -21.89
C ALA A 79 -4.42 -13.67 -23.03
N ASN A 80 -5.31 -14.63 -22.74
CA ASN A 80 -6.12 -15.27 -23.77
C ASN A 80 -7.42 -14.53 -24.08
N GLY A 81 -7.61 -13.37 -23.47
CA GLY A 81 -8.80 -12.56 -23.73
C GLY A 81 -9.96 -12.76 -22.80
N SER A 82 -9.87 -13.73 -21.89
CA SER A 82 -10.95 -13.95 -20.93
C SER A 82 -11.00 -12.81 -19.93
N VAL A 83 -12.22 -12.40 -19.56
CA VAL A 83 -12.44 -11.29 -18.64
C VAL A 83 -13.21 -11.78 -17.44
N ALA A 84 -12.77 -11.36 -16.26
CA ALA A 84 -13.44 -11.73 -15.01
C ALA A 84 -13.42 -10.55 -14.05
N PRO A 85 -14.39 -10.44 -13.14
CA PRO A 85 -14.38 -9.38 -12.13
C PRO A 85 -13.19 -9.54 -11.19
N LEU A 86 -12.60 -8.40 -10.84
CA LEU A 86 -11.58 -8.37 -9.80
C LEU A 86 -12.27 -8.27 -8.45
N ARG A 87 -11.96 -9.20 -7.56
CA ARG A 87 -12.55 -9.17 -6.23
C ARG A 87 -11.67 -8.38 -5.28
N LEU A 88 -12.32 -7.45 -4.59
CA LEU A 88 -11.66 -6.68 -3.54
C LEU A 88 -12.09 -7.23 -2.20
N PHE A 89 -11.22 -7.09 -1.22
CA PHE A 89 -11.50 -7.56 0.15
C PHE A 89 -12.26 -6.47 0.91
N LEU A 90 -13.49 -6.31 0.56
CA LEU A 90 -14.33 -5.25 1.14
C LEU A 90 -15.45 -5.83 2.00
#